data_9d6d7a546c1fc93fd900f4f2755d7782
#
_entry.id   9d6d7a546c1fc93fd900f4f2755d7782
#
_cell.length_a   1.000
_cell.length_b   1.000
_cell.length_c   1.000
_cell.angle_alpha   90.00
_cell.angle_beta   90.00
_cell.angle_gamma   90.00
#
_symmetry.space_group_name_H-M   'P 1'
#
loop_
_entity.id
_entity.type
_entity.pdbx_description
1 polymer ?
#
loop_
_entity_poly.entity_id
_entity_poly.type
_entity_poly.pdbx_seq_one_letter_code
_entity_poly.pdbx_strand_id
1 'polypeptide(L)'
;MARRNRATMSEIAAAAGVSVPTVSKVVNGRPDVAPTTRRTIEGLLLEHGYSSPRARTHERVGLIDLVFVDLGSPWAMAILAGVEEVAYRAGTGVVVSAVHGRHRTRPDERWLETVAARRSDGVLLILSELSPGQQARLDALGVPVVTVDPAGTPAPGSPSVGATNWAGGLAAAEHLIGLGHTRIAVIGGPTDVLCSRARVDGYRAAMGAADLQIPQGYVRYGDFLSPTGYRETIALLDLPTPPTAIFVCSDQMALGAYEALYERGMRVPDDMSIVGFDDLDEARWAIPPLTTVRQPLTEMAGMATRMLLSLVAGEELETPRVELATPLVVRASTASPTA
;
A
#
# COMPACT_ATOMS: atom_id res chain seq x y z
N MET A 1 -6.37 34.16 12.02
CA MET A 1 -7.11 32.90 11.86
C MET A 1 -7.57 32.43 13.24
N ALA A 2 -8.88 32.25 13.44
CA ALA A 2 -9.45 31.93 14.74
C ALA A 2 -9.07 30.50 15.15
N ARG A 3 -8.49 30.32 16.36
CA ARG A 3 -8.35 29.01 17.01
C ARG A 3 -9.76 28.38 17.08
N ARG A 4 -9.99 27.28 16.34
CA ARG A 4 -11.17 26.43 16.54
C ARG A 4 -11.11 25.94 17.99
N ASN A 5 -12.05 26.41 18.80
CA ASN A 5 -12.23 26.00 20.19
C ASN A 5 -12.57 24.50 20.18
N ARG A 6 -11.66 23.63 20.62
CA ARG A 6 -11.89 22.19 20.72
C ARG A 6 -12.85 21.96 21.89
N ALA A 7 -13.92 21.21 21.65
CA ALA A 7 -14.90 20.91 22.69
C ALA A 7 -14.25 20.15 23.86
N THR A 8 -14.75 20.40 25.05
CA THR A 8 -14.35 19.72 26.30
C THR A 8 -15.24 18.51 26.55
N MET A 9 -14.79 17.55 27.41
CA MET A 9 -15.65 16.44 27.85
C MET A 9 -16.97 16.92 28.47
N SER A 10 -16.95 18.07 29.12
CA SER A 10 -18.13 18.67 29.73
C SER A 10 -19.13 19.13 28.68
N GLU A 11 -18.68 19.72 27.57
CA GLU A 11 -19.52 20.15 26.46
C GLU A 11 -20.10 18.94 25.71
N ILE A 12 -19.31 17.88 25.48
CA ILE A 12 -19.80 16.62 24.89
C ILE A 12 -20.85 15.96 25.83
N ALA A 13 -20.60 15.93 27.14
CA ALA A 13 -21.54 15.38 28.12
C ALA A 13 -22.86 16.13 28.13
N ALA A 14 -22.80 17.46 28.07
CA ALA A 14 -24.00 18.31 27.97
C ALA A 14 -24.77 18.07 26.66
N ALA A 15 -24.07 17.99 25.52
CA ALA A 15 -24.68 17.74 24.21
C ALA A 15 -25.31 16.33 24.12
N ALA A 16 -24.70 15.32 24.75
CA ALA A 16 -25.20 13.94 24.79
C ALA A 16 -26.27 13.70 25.87
N GLY A 17 -26.53 14.66 26.76
CA GLY A 17 -27.46 14.50 27.89
C GLY A 17 -27.03 13.47 28.94
N VAL A 18 -25.70 13.28 29.12
CA VAL A 18 -25.12 12.30 30.03
C VAL A 18 -24.11 12.94 30.98
N SER A 19 -23.66 12.19 31.98
CA SER A 19 -22.61 12.67 32.90
C SER A 19 -21.21 12.63 32.26
N VAL A 20 -20.31 13.51 32.70
CA VAL A 20 -18.89 13.48 32.27
C VAL A 20 -18.21 12.12 32.50
N PRO A 21 -18.45 11.41 33.62
CA PRO A 21 -17.98 10.02 33.79
C PRO A 21 -18.47 9.06 32.69
N THR A 22 -19.71 9.22 32.19
CA THR A 22 -20.24 8.40 31.10
C THR A 22 -19.51 8.65 29.78
N VAL A 23 -19.24 9.92 29.44
CA VAL A 23 -18.40 10.27 28.30
C VAL A 23 -16.98 9.69 28.46
N SER A 24 -16.40 9.81 29.66
CA SER A 24 -15.09 9.25 29.98
C SER A 24 -15.05 7.73 29.81
N LYS A 25 -16.12 7.00 30.16
CA LYS A 25 -16.21 5.55 29.95
C LYS A 25 -16.23 5.19 28.46
N VAL A 26 -16.95 5.94 27.62
CA VAL A 26 -16.97 5.75 26.17
C VAL A 26 -15.60 6.04 25.57
N VAL A 27 -14.99 7.17 25.90
CA VAL A 27 -13.64 7.56 25.46
C VAL A 27 -12.57 6.53 25.85
N ASN A 28 -12.73 5.88 27.01
CA ASN A 28 -11.82 4.83 27.50
C ASN A 28 -12.26 3.41 27.08
N GLY A 29 -13.20 3.24 26.17
CA GLY A 29 -13.60 1.93 25.64
C GLY A 29 -14.30 1.00 26.64
N ARG A 30 -14.78 1.49 27.81
CA ARG A 30 -15.42 0.65 28.85
C ARG A 30 -16.71 0.03 28.31
N PRO A 31 -16.97 -1.28 28.49
CA PRO A 31 -18.13 -1.98 27.93
C PRO A 31 -19.45 -1.64 28.63
N ASP A 32 -19.42 -1.03 29.80
CA ASP A 32 -20.55 -0.78 30.69
C ASP A 32 -21.40 0.47 30.33
N VAL A 33 -21.40 0.89 29.07
CA VAL A 33 -22.25 1.96 28.52
C VAL A 33 -23.16 1.38 27.44
N ALA A 34 -24.47 1.69 27.56
CA ALA A 34 -25.49 1.23 26.61
C ALA A 34 -25.10 1.54 25.14
N PRO A 35 -25.33 0.61 24.19
CA PRO A 35 -24.89 0.78 22.79
C PRO A 35 -25.46 2.03 22.08
N THR A 36 -26.68 2.45 22.44
CA THR A 36 -27.30 3.67 21.91
C THR A 36 -26.60 4.92 22.42
N THR A 37 -26.36 5.00 23.72
CA THR A 37 -25.64 6.11 24.37
C THR A 37 -24.20 6.19 23.86
N ARG A 38 -23.55 5.06 23.68
CA ARG A 38 -22.20 5.00 23.09
C ARG A 38 -22.17 5.63 21.71
N ARG A 39 -23.07 5.22 20.79
CA ARG A 39 -23.15 5.77 19.42
C ARG A 39 -23.40 7.28 19.41
N THR A 40 -24.24 7.78 20.29
CA THR A 40 -24.50 9.22 20.40
C THR A 40 -23.25 9.98 20.82
N ILE A 41 -22.54 9.48 21.84
CA ILE A 41 -21.29 10.12 22.32
C ILE A 41 -20.21 10.05 21.27
N GLU A 42 -20.01 8.92 20.60
CA GLU A 42 -19.02 8.75 19.51
C GLU A 42 -19.31 9.71 18.33
N GLY A 43 -20.57 9.90 17.96
CA GLY A 43 -20.97 10.88 16.95
C GLY A 43 -20.60 12.33 17.34
N LEU A 44 -20.88 12.71 18.58
CA LEU A 44 -20.55 14.06 19.10
C LEU A 44 -19.04 14.28 19.23
N LEU A 45 -18.27 13.25 19.62
CA LEU A 45 -16.80 13.31 19.67
C LEU A 45 -16.22 13.60 18.27
N LEU A 46 -16.75 12.95 17.22
CA LEU A 46 -16.38 13.17 15.81
C LEU A 46 -16.77 14.58 15.34
N GLU A 47 -18.02 14.98 15.58
CA GLU A 47 -18.56 16.27 15.13
C GLU A 47 -17.80 17.46 15.73
N HIS A 48 -17.39 17.36 16.99
CA HIS A 48 -16.69 18.42 17.72
C HIS A 48 -15.16 18.29 17.69
N GLY A 49 -14.58 17.32 16.98
CA GLY A 49 -13.14 17.09 16.86
C GLY A 49 -12.44 16.91 18.23
N TYR A 50 -13.14 16.25 19.18
CA TYR A 50 -12.60 16.03 20.52
C TYR A 50 -11.45 15.01 20.48
N SER A 51 -10.28 15.43 20.97
CA SER A 51 -9.16 14.50 21.28
C SER A 51 -8.91 14.53 22.78
N SER A 52 -8.91 13.35 23.41
CA SER A 52 -8.71 13.22 24.85
C SER A 52 -7.34 13.80 25.28
N PRO A 53 -7.27 14.66 26.33
CA PRO A 53 -6.00 15.06 26.92
C PRO A 53 -5.16 13.88 27.44
N ARG A 54 -5.80 12.76 27.78
CA ARG A 54 -5.13 11.52 28.19
C ARG A 54 -4.41 10.81 27.04
N ALA A 55 -4.79 11.04 25.78
CA ALA A 55 -4.02 10.57 24.64
C ALA A 55 -2.57 11.12 24.60
N ARG A 56 -2.32 12.23 25.33
CA ARG A 56 -0.98 12.86 25.42
C ARG A 56 -0.13 12.41 26.60
N THR A 57 -0.68 11.62 27.54
CA THR A 57 0.02 11.21 28.78
C THR A 57 0.12 9.69 28.94
N HIS A 58 -0.13 8.90 27.91
CA HIS A 58 0.25 7.49 27.98
C HIS A 58 1.79 7.41 27.97
N GLU A 59 2.33 6.87 29.02
CA GLU A 59 3.70 6.38 29.05
C GLU A 59 3.89 5.50 27.80
N ARG A 60 4.79 5.91 26.89
CA ARG A 60 5.04 5.20 25.65
C ARG A 60 5.50 3.79 25.97
N VAL A 61 4.89 2.80 25.33
CA VAL A 61 5.27 1.38 25.51
C VAL A 61 6.51 1.06 24.68
N GLY A 62 6.83 1.91 23.69
CA GLY A 62 7.93 1.68 22.76
C GLY A 62 7.60 0.59 21.74
N LEU A 63 6.33 0.45 21.36
CA LEU A 63 5.87 -0.53 20.36
C LEU A 63 5.05 0.13 19.28
N ILE A 64 5.31 -0.21 18.01
CA ILE A 64 4.45 0.09 16.88
C ILE A 64 3.93 -1.19 16.23
N ASP A 65 2.70 -1.15 15.73
CA ASP A 65 2.11 -2.25 14.96
C ASP A 65 2.35 -2.04 13.48
N LEU A 66 2.81 -3.08 12.79
CA LEU A 66 3.02 -3.16 11.37
C LEU A 66 2.05 -4.19 10.79
N VAL A 67 1.14 -3.75 9.92
CA VAL A 67 0.04 -4.58 9.40
C VAL A 67 0.19 -4.76 7.91
N PHE A 68 0.38 -6.00 7.49
CA PHE A 68 0.47 -6.40 6.08
C PHE A 68 -0.81 -7.08 5.59
N VAL A 69 -1.07 -6.98 4.30
CA VAL A 69 -2.07 -7.83 3.62
C VAL A 69 -1.56 -9.27 3.52
N ASP A 70 -0.28 -9.45 3.19
CA ASP A 70 0.39 -10.74 3.09
C ASP A 70 1.86 -10.59 3.51
N LEU A 71 2.39 -11.61 4.21
CA LEU A 71 3.78 -11.66 4.67
C LEU A 71 4.65 -12.58 3.80
N GLY A 72 4.06 -13.33 2.89
CA GLY A 72 4.75 -14.37 2.11
C GLY A 72 5.56 -13.85 0.93
N SER A 73 5.74 -12.53 0.78
CA SER A 73 6.40 -11.95 -0.38
C SER A 73 7.73 -11.26 -0.06
N PRO A 74 8.75 -11.32 -0.94
CA PRO A 74 9.98 -10.55 -0.82
C PRO A 74 9.74 -9.04 -0.72
N TRP A 75 8.66 -8.55 -1.36
CA TRP A 75 8.23 -7.16 -1.25
C TRP A 75 7.90 -6.78 0.21
N ALA A 76 7.15 -7.65 0.91
CA ALA A 76 6.82 -7.42 2.32
C ALA A 76 8.08 -7.43 3.20
N MET A 77 9.05 -8.29 2.89
CA MET A 77 10.32 -8.35 3.64
C MET A 77 11.17 -7.10 3.43
N ALA A 78 11.19 -6.51 2.23
CA ALA A 78 11.89 -5.24 1.97
C ALA A 78 11.27 -4.07 2.77
N ILE A 79 9.95 -4.01 2.86
CA ILE A 79 9.24 -3.04 3.71
C ILE A 79 9.57 -3.27 5.18
N LEU A 80 9.48 -4.52 5.66
CA LEU A 80 9.78 -4.86 7.06
C LEU A 80 11.21 -4.44 7.45
N ALA A 81 12.19 -4.69 6.58
CA ALA A 81 13.58 -4.29 6.81
C ALA A 81 13.72 -2.76 6.98
N GLY A 82 13.03 -1.97 6.14
CA GLY A 82 13.06 -0.51 6.24
C GLY A 82 12.37 0.03 7.50
N VAL A 83 11.29 -0.62 7.94
CA VAL A 83 10.62 -0.28 9.20
C VAL A 83 11.51 -0.62 10.39
N GLU A 84 12.06 -1.83 10.42
CA GLU A 84 12.88 -2.35 11.53
C GLU A 84 14.11 -1.48 11.75
N GLU A 85 14.83 -1.13 10.68
CA GLU A 85 16.03 -0.28 10.77
C GLU A 85 15.76 1.06 11.47
N VAL A 86 14.67 1.72 11.13
CA VAL A 86 14.31 3.02 11.72
C VAL A 86 13.77 2.84 13.15
N ALA A 87 12.94 1.84 13.39
CA ALA A 87 12.37 1.53 14.69
C ALA A 87 13.48 1.13 15.70
N TYR A 88 14.42 0.29 15.27
CA TYR A 88 15.59 -0.11 16.09
C TYR A 88 16.42 1.10 16.54
N ARG A 89 16.73 2.02 15.61
CA ARG A 89 17.48 3.24 15.94
C ARG A 89 16.74 4.16 16.91
N ALA A 90 15.41 4.11 16.89
CA ALA A 90 14.55 4.87 17.80
C ALA A 90 14.29 4.15 19.14
N GLY A 91 14.82 2.94 19.35
CA GLY A 91 14.54 2.13 20.54
C GLY A 91 13.08 1.65 20.63
N THR A 92 12.40 1.50 19.48
CA THR A 92 10.99 1.11 19.36
C THR A 92 10.90 -0.32 18.82
N GLY A 93 10.11 -1.17 19.48
CA GLY A 93 9.83 -2.52 18.99
C GLY A 93 8.73 -2.52 17.90
N VAL A 94 8.78 -3.53 17.03
CA VAL A 94 7.81 -3.70 15.95
C VAL A 94 7.02 -4.99 16.16
N VAL A 95 5.70 -4.88 16.17
CA VAL A 95 4.79 -6.03 16.21
C VAL A 95 4.20 -6.23 14.81
N VAL A 96 4.51 -7.35 14.19
CA VAL A 96 4.06 -7.65 12.83
C VAL A 96 2.77 -8.46 12.87
N SER A 97 1.79 -8.05 12.08
CA SER A 97 0.51 -8.73 11.90
C SER A 97 0.18 -8.83 10.41
N ALA A 98 -0.52 -9.89 10.01
CA ALA A 98 -1.09 -10.01 8.67
C ALA A 98 -2.61 -9.96 8.72
N VAL A 99 -3.21 -9.39 7.68
CA VAL A 99 -4.64 -9.51 7.42
C VAL A 99 -4.90 -10.88 6.83
N HIS A 100 -5.67 -11.72 7.50
CA HIS A 100 -5.97 -13.06 6.99
C HIS A 100 -7.08 -13.04 5.94
N GLY A 101 -6.78 -13.59 4.76
CA GLY A 101 -7.74 -13.77 3.65
C GLY A 101 -7.31 -13.05 2.36
N ARG A 102 -7.24 -13.82 1.27
CA ARG A 102 -6.63 -13.43 -0.03
C ARG A 102 -7.20 -12.17 -0.71
N HIS A 103 -8.27 -11.57 -0.23
CA HIS A 103 -8.91 -10.38 -0.82
C HIS A 103 -9.31 -9.33 0.22
N ARG A 104 -8.68 -9.36 1.41
CA ARG A 104 -9.01 -8.40 2.46
C ARG A 104 -7.88 -7.38 2.59
N THR A 105 -8.14 -6.15 2.18
CA THR A 105 -7.24 -5.00 2.38
C THR A 105 -7.47 -4.34 3.75
N ARG A 106 -8.37 -4.88 4.60
CA ARG A 106 -8.72 -4.30 5.90
C ARG A 106 -8.46 -5.30 7.03
N PRO A 107 -7.75 -4.88 8.11
CA PRO A 107 -7.65 -5.67 9.32
C PRO A 107 -9.04 -5.89 9.97
N ASP A 108 -9.20 -6.97 10.70
CA ASP A 108 -10.43 -7.29 11.41
C ASP A 108 -10.54 -6.55 12.77
N GLU A 109 -11.70 -6.67 13.43
CA GLU A 109 -11.94 -6.04 14.73
C GLU A 109 -11.04 -6.63 15.85
N ARG A 110 -10.65 -7.92 15.75
CA ARG A 110 -9.76 -8.58 16.73
C ARG A 110 -8.37 -7.96 16.73
N TRP A 111 -7.86 -7.60 15.54
CA TRP A 111 -6.60 -6.88 15.43
C TRP A 111 -6.68 -5.56 16.19
N LEU A 112 -7.75 -4.78 16.00
CA LEU A 112 -7.94 -3.50 16.66
C LEU A 112 -8.03 -3.64 18.19
N GLU A 113 -8.71 -4.68 18.68
CA GLU A 113 -8.74 -5.01 20.10
C GLU A 113 -7.33 -5.33 20.63
N THR A 114 -6.53 -6.02 19.85
CA THR A 114 -5.16 -6.39 20.20
C THR A 114 -4.24 -5.17 20.24
N VAL A 115 -4.33 -4.24 19.28
CA VAL A 115 -3.61 -2.96 19.30
C VAL A 115 -3.95 -2.16 20.57
N ALA A 116 -5.25 -2.07 20.90
CA ALA A 116 -5.72 -1.38 22.10
C ALA A 116 -5.24 -2.04 23.40
N ALA A 117 -5.23 -3.38 23.47
CA ALA A 117 -4.79 -4.14 24.65
C ALA A 117 -3.28 -4.01 24.88
N ARG A 118 -2.47 -4.00 23.83
CA ARG A 118 -1.02 -3.80 23.88
C ARG A 118 -0.64 -2.35 24.18
N ARG A 119 -1.55 -1.40 23.98
CA ARG A 119 -1.29 0.04 24.04
C ARG A 119 -0.20 0.48 23.07
N SER A 120 -0.21 -0.09 21.85
CA SER A 120 0.76 0.27 20.83
C SER A 120 0.75 1.78 20.58
N ASP A 121 1.94 2.35 20.42
CA ASP A 121 2.12 3.81 20.30
C ASP A 121 1.69 4.35 18.93
N GLY A 122 1.68 3.48 17.91
CA GLY A 122 1.28 3.84 16.55
C GLY A 122 1.10 2.62 15.64
N VAL A 123 0.55 2.85 14.44
CA VAL A 123 0.26 1.81 13.44
C VAL A 123 0.80 2.21 12.07
N LEU A 124 1.53 1.29 11.43
CA LEU A 124 1.84 1.32 10.00
C LEU A 124 0.93 0.33 9.27
N LEU A 125 0.18 0.83 8.29
CA LEU A 125 -0.65 0.01 7.41
C LEU A 125 0.06 -0.16 6.06
N ILE A 126 0.27 -1.40 5.64
CA ILE A 126 0.98 -1.71 4.40
C ILE A 126 -0.01 -2.27 3.39
N LEU A 127 -0.19 -1.59 2.26
CA LEU A 127 -1.13 -1.94 1.20
C LEU A 127 -2.55 -2.20 1.75
N SER A 128 -2.91 -1.50 2.82
CA SER A 128 -4.13 -1.72 3.60
C SER A 128 -4.89 -0.42 3.78
N GLU A 129 -6.13 -0.51 4.22
CA GLU A 129 -6.98 0.62 4.57
C GLU A 129 -7.79 0.33 5.85
N LEU A 130 -8.26 1.36 6.51
CA LEU A 130 -9.17 1.25 7.64
C LEU A 130 -10.60 1.62 7.22
N SER A 131 -11.59 0.99 7.83
CA SER A 131 -12.95 1.51 7.79
C SER A 131 -13.04 2.82 8.59
N PRO A 132 -14.00 3.71 8.30
CA PRO A 132 -14.21 4.92 9.09
C PRO A 132 -14.38 4.65 10.59
N GLY A 133 -15.00 3.53 10.96
CA GLY A 133 -15.17 3.12 12.35
C GLY A 133 -13.85 2.71 13.02
N GLN A 134 -12.98 2.00 12.31
CA GLN A 134 -11.65 1.63 12.81
C GLN A 134 -10.76 2.85 12.98
N GLN A 135 -10.77 3.76 12.00
CA GLN A 135 -10.05 5.02 12.09
C GLN A 135 -10.50 5.83 13.30
N ALA A 136 -11.81 6.06 13.45
CA ALA A 136 -12.36 6.79 14.59
C ALA A 136 -11.98 6.16 15.94
N ARG A 137 -11.88 4.84 16.00
CA ARG A 137 -11.48 4.13 17.23
C ARG A 137 -10.00 4.32 17.55
N LEU A 138 -9.12 4.27 16.57
CA LEU A 138 -7.69 4.58 16.75
C LEU A 138 -7.49 6.05 17.14
N ASP A 139 -8.22 6.97 16.50
CA ASP A 139 -8.19 8.40 16.84
C ASP A 139 -8.63 8.62 18.31
N ALA A 140 -9.69 7.94 18.75
CA ALA A 140 -10.17 8.01 20.13
C ALA A 140 -9.16 7.45 21.14
N LEU A 141 -8.36 6.45 20.74
CA LEU A 141 -7.25 5.90 21.53
C LEU A 141 -6.00 6.79 21.48
N GLY A 142 -5.94 7.77 20.56
CA GLY A 142 -4.78 8.60 20.33
C GLY A 142 -3.63 7.86 19.65
N VAL A 143 -3.93 6.79 18.92
CA VAL A 143 -2.95 5.97 18.18
C VAL A 143 -2.85 6.51 16.76
N PRO A 144 -1.75 7.18 16.37
CA PRO A 144 -1.54 7.65 15.03
C PRO A 144 -1.35 6.51 14.03
N VAL A 145 -1.76 6.76 12.79
CA VAL A 145 -1.68 5.80 11.68
C VAL A 145 -0.95 6.44 10.52
N VAL A 146 -0.01 5.73 9.92
CA VAL A 146 0.61 6.08 8.63
C VAL A 146 0.45 4.90 7.67
N THR A 147 0.10 5.16 6.42
CA THR A 147 -0.07 4.12 5.40
C THR A 147 1.09 4.10 4.42
N VAL A 148 1.62 2.93 4.13
CA VAL A 148 2.59 2.70 3.06
C VAL A 148 1.87 2.06 1.89
N ASP A 149 2.01 2.65 0.71
CA ASP A 149 1.37 2.26 -0.56
C ASP A 149 -0.14 1.96 -0.37
N PRO A 150 -0.97 3.01 -0.15
CA PRO A 150 -2.37 2.86 0.21
C PRO A 150 -3.14 1.99 -0.78
N ALA A 151 -3.95 1.05 -0.29
CA ALA A 151 -4.78 0.19 -1.14
C ALA A 151 -5.84 1.01 -1.90
N GLY A 152 -6.50 1.95 -1.21
CA GLY A 152 -7.49 2.87 -1.76
C GLY A 152 -7.04 4.34 -1.70
N THR A 153 -7.91 5.26 -2.12
CA THR A 153 -7.64 6.70 -2.00
C THR A 153 -7.65 7.13 -0.53
N PRO A 154 -6.52 7.55 0.05
CA PRO A 154 -6.49 7.98 1.45
C PRO A 154 -7.40 9.18 1.69
N ALA A 155 -8.02 9.26 2.87
CA ALA A 155 -8.80 10.44 3.26
C ALA A 155 -7.95 11.72 3.26
N PRO A 156 -8.54 12.91 3.02
CA PRO A 156 -7.79 14.16 3.09
C PRO A 156 -7.06 14.33 4.42
N GLY A 157 -5.74 14.60 4.36
CA GLY A 157 -4.91 14.78 5.55
C GLY A 157 -4.41 13.48 6.22
N SER A 158 -4.79 12.30 5.74
CA SER A 158 -4.24 11.03 6.24
C SER A 158 -2.77 10.88 5.81
N PRO A 159 -1.85 10.63 6.75
CA PRO A 159 -0.44 10.46 6.45
C PRO A 159 -0.19 9.20 5.62
N SER A 160 0.56 9.35 4.52
CA SER A 160 0.91 8.21 3.68
C SER A 160 2.21 8.42 2.92
N VAL A 161 2.90 7.32 2.66
CA VAL A 161 4.06 7.25 1.77
C VAL A 161 3.75 6.26 0.66
N GLY A 162 3.90 6.69 -0.58
CA GLY A 162 3.68 5.87 -1.77
C GLY A 162 4.84 5.98 -2.76
N ALA A 163 4.63 5.43 -3.93
CA ALA A 163 5.53 5.53 -5.07
C ALA A 163 4.81 6.15 -6.26
N THR A 164 5.56 6.76 -7.19
CA THR A 164 5.00 7.34 -8.43
C THR A 164 4.57 6.24 -9.40
N ASN A 165 3.60 5.40 -8.98
CA ASN A 165 3.16 4.18 -9.68
C ASN A 165 2.74 4.45 -11.14
N TRP A 166 2.03 5.56 -11.38
CA TRP A 166 1.62 5.95 -12.73
C TRP A 166 2.82 6.27 -13.63
N ALA A 167 3.77 7.06 -13.13
CA ALA A 167 4.98 7.41 -13.87
C ALA A 167 5.86 6.18 -14.15
N GLY A 168 5.94 5.24 -13.19
CA GLY A 168 6.62 3.97 -13.38
C GLY A 168 5.98 3.11 -14.48
N GLY A 169 4.63 3.01 -14.50
CA GLY A 169 3.90 2.31 -15.55
C GLY A 169 4.07 2.94 -16.93
N LEU A 170 4.08 4.28 -16.99
CA LEU A 170 4.40 5.04 -18.20
C LEU A 170 5.81 4.70 -18.70
N ALA A 171 6.82 4.82 -17.85
CA ALA A 171 8.23 4.59 -18.22
C ALA A 171 8.49 3.14 -18.69
N ALA A 172 7.83 2.15 -18.08
CA ALA A 172 7.92 0.75 -18.51
C ALA A 172 7.41 0.56 -19.94
N ALA A 173 6.25 1.14 -20.25
CA ALA A 173 5.66 1.04 -21.58
C ALA A 173 6.43 1.88 -22.63
N GLU A 174 6.85 3.09 -22.29
CA GLU A 174 7.69 3.94 -23.17
C GLU A 174 9.01 3.25 -23.54
N HIS A 175 9.64 2.54 -22.60
CA HIS A 175 10.84 1.75 -22.87
C HIS A 175 10.58 0.68 -23.95
N LEU A 176 9.49 -0.08 -23.83
CA LEU A 176 9.15 -1.11 -24.82
C LEU A 176 8.79 -0.50 -26.18
N ILE A 177 8.07 0.61 -26.19
CA ILE A 177 7.74 1.37 -27.41
C ILE A 177 9.03 1.88 -28.07
N GLY A 178 9.96 2.42 -27.28
CA GLY A 178 11.25 2.89 -27.74
C GLY A 178 12.14 1.81 -28.37
N LEU A 179 11.94 0.54 -27.97
CA LEU A 179 12.58 -0.62 -28.61
C LEU A 179 11.91 -1.06 -29.92
N GLY A 180 10.77 -0.46 -30.27
CA GLY A 180 10.04 -0.75 -31.50
C GLY A 180 8.88 -1.75 -31.33
N HIS A 181 8.51 -2.12 -30.10
CA HIS A 181 7.34 -2.95 -29.88
C HIS A 181 6.05 -2.17 -30.13
N THR A 182 5.13 -2.75 -30.88
CA THR A 182 3.79 -2.22 -31.14
C THR A 182 2.68 -3.09 -30.53
N ARG A 183 2.99 -4.37 -30.25
CA ARG A 183 2.11 -5.32 -29.59
C ARG A 183 2.61 -5.56 -28.16
N ILE A 184 2.22 -4.67 -27.25
CA ILE A 184 2.63 -4.67 -25.86
C ILE A 184 1.41 -5.03 -25.00
N ALA A 185 1.51 -6.06 -24.17
CA ALA A 185 0.47 -6.38 -23.18
C ALA A 185 0.86 -5.89 -21.78
N VAL A 186 -0.13 -5.82 -20.89
CA VAL A 186 0.10 -5.52 -19.47
C VAL A 186 -0.59 -6.56 -18.58
N ILE A 187 0.12 -7.00 -17.53
CA ILE A 187 -0.46 -7.81 -16.45
C ILE A 187 -0.44 -6.98 -15.19
N GLY A 188 -1.60 -6.38 -14.84
CA GLY A 188 -1.81 -5.62 -13.62
C GLY A 188 -1.95 -6.51 -12.38
N GLY A 189 -1.89 -5.93 -11.20
CA GLY A 189 -2.29 -6.56 -9.93
C GLY A 189 -3.82 -6.52 -9.74
N PRO A 190 -4.31 -6.65 -8.49
CA PRO A 190 -5.73 -6.57 -8.18
C PRO A 190 -6.35 -5.25 -8.64
N THR A 191 -7.55 -5.32 -9.22
CA THR A 191 -8.22 -4.16 -9.85
C THR A 191 -8.74 -3.12 -8.85
N ASP A 192 -8.91 -3.51 -7.60
CA ASP A 192 -9.35 -2.67 -6.49
C ASP A 192 -8.20 -1.96 -5.77
N VAL A 193 -6.94 -2.31 -6.08
CA VAL A 193 -5.75 -1.72 -5.47
C VAL A 193 -5.25 -0.52 -6.28
N LEU A 194 -5.01 0.61 -5.59
CA LEU A 194 -4.68 1.89 -6.23
C LEU A 194 -3.39 1.84 -7.08
N CYS A 195 -2.30 1.25 -6.53
CA CYS A 195 -1.03 1.15 -7.25
C CYS A 195 -1.17 0.30 -8.53
N SER A 196 -1.95 -0.78 -8.49
CA SER A 196 -2.24 -1.61 -9.67
C SER A 196 -2.89 -0.80 -10.78
N ARG A 197 -3.95 -0.06 -10.45
CA ARG A 197 -4.65 0.81 -11.42
C ARG A 197 -3.72 1.87 -11.99
N ALA A 198 -2.96 2.55 -11.12
CA ALA A 198 -2.03 3.60 -11.53
C ALA A 198 -0.97 3.08 -12.52
N ARG A 199 -0.37 1.90 -12.28
CA ARG A 199 0.61 1.27 -13.19
C ARG A 199 -0.02 0.97 -14.56
N VAL A 200 -1.21 0.38 -14.59
CA VAL A 200 -1.95 0.08 -15.83
C VAL A 200 -2.37 1.36 -16.56
N ASP A 201 -2.77 2.41 -15.84
CA ASP A 201 -3.15 3.69 -16.46
C ASP A 201 -1.93 4.42 -17.03
N GLY A 202 -0.75 4.31 -16.40
CA GLY A 202 0.52 4.77 -16.96
C GLY A 202 0.86 4.06 -18.29
N TYR A 203 0.72 2.74 -18.33
CA TYR A 203 0.87 1.96 -19.57
C TYR A 203 -0.11 2.44 -20.66
N ARG A 204 -1.40 2.61 -20.32
CA ARG A 204 -2.39 3.11 -21.28
C ARG A 204 -2.04 4.49 -21.83
N ALA A 205 -1.52 5.36 -20.96
CA ALA A 205 -1.09 6.70 -21.37
C ALA A 205 0.07 6.65 -22.37
N ALA A 206 1.08 5.80 -22.17
CA ALA A 206 2.19 5.61 -23.10
C ALA A 206 1.70 5.08 -24.46
N MET A 207 0.86 4.03 -24.43
CA MET A 207 0.28 3.47 -25.67
C MET A 207 -0.52 4.51 -26.46
N GLY A 208 -1.35 5.29 -25.76
CA GLY A 208 -2.14 6.37 -26.39
C GLY A 208 -1.27 7.50 -26.94
N ALA A 209 -0.21 7.90 -26.24
CA ALA A 209 0.73 8.93 -26.70
C ALA A 209 1.52 8.51 -27.95
N ALA A 210 1.70 7.21 -28.15
CA ALA A 210 2.35 6.63 -29.34
C ALA A 210 1.35 6.25 -30.45
N ASP A 211 0.06 6.59 -30.33
CA ASP A 211 -1.02 6.19 -31.26
C ASP A 211 -1.13 4.67 -31.45
N LEU A 212 -0.71 3.88 -30.46
CA LEU A 212 -0.78 2.42 -30.48
C LEU A 212 -2.11 1.93 -29.89
N GLN A 213 -2.78 1.06 -30.63
CA GLN A 213 -4.01 0.42 -30.15
C GLN A 213 -3.68 -0.69 -29.15
N ILE A 214 -4.49 -0.80 -28.09
CA ILE A 214 -4.42 -1.91 -27.14
C ILE A 214 -5.45 -2.97 -27.58
N PRO A 215 -5.00 -4.11 -28.12
CA PRO A 215 -5.93 -5.15 -28.57
C PRO A 215 -6.76 -5.71 -27.40
N GLN A 216 -7.95 -6.20 -27.72
CA GLN A 216 -8.78 -6.87 -26.75
C GLN A 216 -8.03 -8.08 -26.15
N GLY A 217 -8.02 -8.19 -24.82
CA GLY A 217 -7.33 -9.26 -24.09
C GLY A 217 -5.88 -8.96 -23.70
N TYR A 218 -5.29 -7.83 -24.14
CA TYR A 218 -3.92 -7.45 -23.76
C TYR A 218 -3.81 -6.83 -22.37
N VAL A 219 -4.89 -6.37 -21.78
CA VAL A 219 -4.91 -5.93 -20.38
C VAL A 219 -5.44 -7.08 -19.53
N ARG A 220 -4.56 -7.64 -18.72
CA ARG A 220 -4.85 -8.77 -17.83
C ARG A 220 -4.61 -8.35 -16.38
N TYR A 221 -5.14 -9.10 -15.43
CA TYR A 221 -5.01 -8.79 -14.02
C TYR A 221 -4.69 -10.05 -13.20
N GLY A 222 -3.76 -9.92 -12.26
CA GLY A 222 -3.36 -10.93 -11.30
C GLY A 222 -3.53 -10.45 -9.85
N ASP A 223 -2.72 -11.00 -8.96
CA ASP A 223 -2.71 -10.72 -7.53
C ASP A 223 -1.32 -10.34 -6.99
N PHE A 224 -0.41 -9.93 -7.87
CA PHE A 224 1.01 -9.67 -7.64
C PHE A 224 1.87 -10.92 -7.36
N LEU A 225 1.32 -12.12 -7.38
CA LEU A 225 2.05 -13.37 -7.10
C LEU A 225 2.39 -14.15 -8.38
N SER A 226 3.50 -14.88 -8.34
CA SER A 226 4.03 -15.65 -9.49
C SER A 226 3.00 -16.58 -10.16
N PRO A 227 2.15 -17.36 -9.45
CA PRO A 227 1.19 -18.25 -10.13
C PRO A 227 0.18 -17.51 -11.02
N THR A 228 -0.18 -16.26 -10.67
CA THR A 228 -1.09 -15.49 -11.53
C THR A 228 -0.35 -14.88 -12.71
N GLY A 229 0.89 -14.47 -12.54
CA GLY A 229 1.75 -14.05 -13.65
C GLY A 229 1.91 -15.14 -14.72
N TYR A 230 2.18 -16.38 -14.27
CA TYR A 230 2.21 -17.56 -15.14
C TYR A 230 0.89 -17.74 -15.91
N ARG A 231 -0.24 -17.81 -15.19
CA ARG A 231 -1.55 -18.05 -15.79
C ARG A 231 -1.94 -17.00 -16.82
N GLU A 232 -1.74 -15.71 -16.48
CA GLU A 232 -2.12 -14.63 -17.36
C GLU A 232 -1.18 -14.52 -18.58
N THR A 233 0.08 -14.91 -18.44
CA THR A 233 1.02 -15.01 -19.57
C THR A 233 0.60 -16.12 -20.54
N ILE A 234 0.26 -17.31 -20.06
CA ILE A 234 -0.29 -18.37 -20.91
C ILE A 234 -1.51 -17.87 -21.68
N ALA A 235 -2.44 -17.17 -21.00
CA ALA A 235 -3.62 -16.62 -21.67
C ALA A 235 -3.29 -15.55 -22.73
N LEU A 236 -2.20 -14.80 -22.59
CA LEU A 236 -1.73 -13.84 -23.59
C LEU A 236 -1.11 -14.57 -24.81
N LEU A 237 -0.35 -15.65 -24.56
CA LEU A 237 0.28 -16.46 -25.60
C LEU A 237 -0.75 -17.23 -26.45
N ASP A 238 -1.87 -17.60 -25.87
CA ASP A 238 -2.97 -18.31 -26.57
C ASP A 238 -3.89 -17.39 -27.37
N LEU A 239 -3.65 -16.07 -27.41
CA LEU A 239 -4.39 -15.14 -28.24
C LEU A 239 -4.09 -15.38 -29.74
N PRO A 240 -5.05 -15.12 -30.65
CA PRO A 240 -4.83 -15.23 -32.10
C PRO A 240 -3.65 -14.37 -32.61
N THR A 241 -3.39 -13.27 -31.93
CA THR A 241 -2.24 -12.39 -32.17
C THR A 241 -1.57 -12.12 -30.81
N PRO A 242 -0.55 -12.91 -30.44
CA PRO A 242 0.13 -12.72 -29.17
C PRO A 242 0.94 -11.40 -29.15
N PRO A 243 1.19 -10.82 -27.95
CA PRO A 243 2.09 -9.68 -27.80
C PRO A 243 3.53 -10.07 -28.13
N THR A 244 4.39 -9.09 -28.37
CA THR A 244 5.84 -9.25 -28.50
C THR A 244 6.58 -8.77 -27.24
N ALA A 245 5.87 -8.08 -26.34
CA ALA A 245 6.38 -7.63 -25.07
C ALA A 245 5.25 -7.60 -24.03
N ILE A 246 5.61 -7.82 -22.77
CA ILE A 246 4.69 -7.76 -21.64
C ILE A 246 5.27 -6.87 -20.56
N PHE A 247 4.51 -5.83 -20.15
CA PHE A 247 4.73 -5.14 -18.91
C PHE A 247 3.98 -5.86 -17.79
N VAL A 248 4.71 -6.36 -16.79
CA VAL A 248 4.17 -7.11 -15.66
C VAL A 248 4.31 -6.25 -14.40
N CYS A 249 3.20 -5.91 -13.77
CA CYS A 249 3.13 -4.92 -12.68
C CYS A 249 3.64 -5.43 -11.31
N SER A 250 4.42 -6.51 -11.27
CA SER A 250 5.30 -6.89 -10.15
C SER A 250 6.38 -7.86 -10.63
N ASP A 251 7.53 -7.86 -9.99
CA ASP A 251 8.63 -8.77 -10.31
C ASP A 251 8.26 -10.23 -10.04
N GLN A 252 7.47 -10.50 -9.01
CA GLN A 252 7.00 -11.85 -8.74
C GLN A 252 6.10 -12.39 -9.86
N MET A 253 5.15 -11.60 -10.37
CA MET A 253 4.37 -12.02 -11.55
C MET A 253 5.26 -12.15 -12.79
N ALA A 254 6.30 -11.28 -12.93
CA ALA A 254 7.24 -11.38 -14.06
C ALA A 254 8.03 -12.70 -14.03
N LEU A 255 8.40 -13.21 -12.85
CA LEU A 255 9.00 -14.54 -12.72
C LEU A 255 8.03 -15.66 -13.14
N GLY A 256 6.74 -15.53 -12.81
CA GLY A 256 5.72 -16.43 -13.34
C GLY A 256 5.58 -16.35 -14.86
N ALA A 257 5.74 -15.15 -15.45
CA ALA A 257 5.78 -14.99 -16.90
C ALA A 257 7.00 -15.70 -17.52
N TYR A 258 8.17 -15.61 -16.86
CA TYR A 258 9.35 -16.36 -17.30
C TYR A 258 9.12 -17.88 -17.31
N GLU A 259 8.51 -18.41 -16.27
CA GLU A 259 8.15 -19.84 -16.19
C GLU A 259 7.23 -20.25 -17.35
N ALA A 260 6.18 -19.46 -17.61
CA ALA A 260 5.24 -19.70 -18.72
C ALA A 260 5.94 -19.70 -20.10
N LEU A 261 6.84 -18.74 -20.31
CA LEU A 261 7.60 -18.63 -21.56
C LEU A 261 8.57 -19.82 -21.71
N TYR A 262 9.26 -20.20 -20.64
CA TYR A 262 10.16 -21.35 -20.64
C TYR A 262 9.44 -22.66 -21.01
N GLU A 263 8.26 -22.92 -20.43
CA GLU A 263 7.46 -24.10 -20.77
C GLU A 263 6.96 -24.11 -22.22
N ARG A 264 6.79 -22.93 -22.83
CA ARG A 264 6.44 -22.78 -24.25
C ARG A 264 7.67 -22.80 -25.17
N GLY A 265 8.89 -22.99 -24.62
CA GLY A 265 10.13 -22.99 -25.38
C GLY A 265 10.50 -21.62 -25.96
N MET A 266 9.92 -20.54 -25.39
CA MET A 266 10.20 -19.15 -25.79
C MET A 266 11.32 -18.57 -24.95
N ARG A 267 12.15 -17.73 -25.57
CA ARG A 267 13.30 -17.09 -24.92
C ARG A 267 13.02 -15.64 -24.60
N VAL A 268 13.44 -15.25 -23.42
CA VAL A 268 13.52 -13.84 -23.03
C VAL A 268 14.96 -13.38 -23.27
N PRO A 269 15.20 -12.26 -23.97
CA PRO A 269 14.23 -11.34 -24.60
C PRO A 269 13.93 -11.68 -26.07
N ASP A 270 14.57 -12.70 -26.69
CA ASP A 270 14.60 -12.90 -28.13
C ASP A 270 13.20 -13.12 -28.74
N ASP A 271 12.35 -13.91 -28.06
CA ASP A 271 10.99 -14.23 -28.50
C ASP A 271 9.92 -13.38 -27.78
N MET A 272 10.24 -12.87 -26.58
CA MET A 272 9.36 -12.04 -25.77
C MET A 272 10.16 -11.10 -24.85
N SER A 273 9.91 -9.81 -24.94
CA SER A 273 10.45 -8.83 -23.99
C SER A 273 9.58 -8.75 -22.74
N ILE A 274 10.21 -8.71 -21.54
CA ILE A 274 9.52 -8.60 -20.26
C ILE A 274 10.07 -7.40 -19.47
N VAL A 275 9.16 -6.57 -18.96
CA VAL A 275 9.46 -5.53 -17.98
C VAL A 275 8.70 -5.82 -16.71
N GLY A 276 9.36 -5.81 -15.55
CA GLY A 276 8.78 -5.97 -14.23
C GLY A 276 8.50 -4.65 -13.50
N PHE A 277 8.17 -4.78 -12.22
CA PHE A 277 8.00 -3.66 -11.30
C PHE A 277 8.39 -4.14 -9.89
N ASP A 278 9.08 -3.32 -9.11
CA ASP A 278 9.53 -3.37 -7.72
C ASP A 278 11.06 -3.33 -7.59
N ASP A 279 11.84 -3.92 -8.49
CA ASP A 279 13.30 -4.13 -8.43
C ASP A 279 13.73 -4.95 -7.21
N LEU A 280 13.02 -6.06 -6.97
CA LEU A 280 13.38 -7.05 -5.95
C LEU A 280 14.71 -7.75 -6.31
N ASP A 281 15.36 -8.36 -5.32
CA ASP A 281 16.62 -9.08 -5.55
C ASP A 281 16.47 -10.21 -6.58
N GLU A 282 15.32 -10.88 -6.62
CA GLU A 282 14.99 -11.92 -7.60
C GLU A 282 15.04 -11.40 -9.04
N ALA A 283 14.73 -10.12 -9.28
CA ALA A 283 14.85 -9.52 -10.61
C ALA A 283 16.30 -9.53 -11.13
N ARG A 284 17.27 -9.44 -10.24
CA ARG A 284 18.70 -9.50 -10.58
C ARG A 284 19.20 -10.93 -10.83
N TRP A 285 18.58 -11.91 -10.16
CA TRP A 285 18.94 -13.31 -10.25
C TRP A 285 18.19 -14.04 -11.36
N ALA A 286 17.14 -13.44 -11.91
CA ALA A 286 16.44 -13.99 -13.07
C ALA A 286 17.40 -14.19 -14.26
N ILE A 287 17.11 -15.16 -15.11
CA ILE A 287 17.91 -15.48 -16.30
C ILE A 287 17.03 -15.38 -17.54
N PRO A 288 17.25 -14.31 -18.33
CA PRO A 288 18.16 -13.18 -18.14
C PRO A 288 17.73 -12.24 -16.99
N PRO A 289 18.63 -11.39 -16.44
CA PRO A 289 18.25 -10.38 -15.44
C PRO A 289 17.12 -9.47 -15.90
N LEU A 290 16.11 -9.29 -15.06
CA LEU A 290 14.86 -8.61 -15.37
C LEU A 290 15.02 -7.09 -15.41
N THR A 291 14.68 -6.45 -16.52
CA THR A 291 14.40 -5.02 -16.63
C THR A 291 13.15 -4.72 -15.82
N THR A 292 13.21 -3.77 -14.89
CA THR A 292 12.10 -3.51 -13.96
C THR A 292 12.06 -2.05 -13.52
N VAL A 293 10.91 -1.60 -13.09
CA VAL A 293 10.74 -0.27 -12.46
C VAL A 293 11.05 -0.41 -10.97
N ARG A 294 12.05 0.34 -10.50
CA ARG A 294 12.44 0.29 -9.08
C ARG A 294 11.45 1.04 -8.21
N GLN A 295 10.92 0.34 -7.23
CA GLN A 295 10.19 0.93 -6.11
C GLN A 295 11.15 1.03 -4.91
N PRO A 296 11.39 2.22 -4.34
CA PRO A 296 12.33 2.37 -3.23
C PRO A 296 11.72 1.92 -1.90
N LEU A 297 11.43 0.61 -1.77
CA LEU A 297 10.62 0.01 -0.70
C LEU A 297 11.16 0.30 0.70
N THR A 298 12.46 0.09 0.90
CA THR A 298 13.12 0.34 2.19
C THR A 298 13.08 1.82 2.58
N GLU A 299 13.22 2.73 1.60
CA GLU A 299 13.15 4.18 1.83
C GLU A 299 11.72 4.61 2.15
N MET A 300 10.72 4.08 1.43
CA MET A 300 9.30 4.32 1.69
C MET A 300 8.94 3.90 3.12
N ALA A 301 9.33 2.70 3.50
CA ALA A 301 9.09 2.13 4.82
C ALA A 301 9.77 2.94 5.93
N GLY A 302 11.04 3.29 5.74
CA GLY A 302 11.79 4.10 6.67
C GLY A 302 11.20 5.52 6.82
N MET A 303 10.75 6.13 5.72
CA MET A 303 10.08 7.43 5.76
C MET A 303 8.76 7.37 6.52
N ALA A 304 7.92 6.37 6.23
CA ALA A 304 6.65 6.17 6.93
C ALA A 304 6.85 5.93 8.43
N THR A 305 7.90 5.17 8.80
CA THR A 305 8.25 4.94 10.20
C THR A 305 8.66 6.23 10.90
N ARG A 306 9.50 7.07 10.28
CA ARG A 306 9.86 8.38 10.84
C ARG A 306 8.63 9.27 11.01
N MET A 307 7.75 9.34 9.99
CA MET A 307 6.49 10.10 10.08
C MET A 307 5.63 9.61 11.25
N LEU A 308 5.50 8.28 11.43
CA LEU A 308 4.76 7.71 12.54
C LEU A 308 5.37 8.09 13.88
N LEU A 309 6.69 7.99 14.04
CA LEU A 309 7.39 8.33 15.27
C LEU A 309 7.27 9.83 15.61
N SER A 310 7.31 10.73 14.62
CA SER A 310 7.02 12.16 14.80
C SER A 310 5.59 12.39 15.30
N LEU A 311 4.60 11.71 14.71
CA LEU A 311 3.22 11.77 15.20
C LEU A 311 3.06 11.23 16.61
N VAL A 312 3.72 10.13 16.94
CA VAL A 312 3.79 9.56 18.30
C VAL A 312 4.43 10.58 19.25
N ALA A 313 5.43 11.35 18.81
CA ALA A 313 6.03 12.44 19.58
C ALA A 313 5.10 13.65 19.76
N GLY A 314 3.98 13.71 19.05
CA GLY A 314 3.03 14.81 19.08
C GLY A 314 3.44 15.96 18.16
N GLU A 315 4.35 15.71 17.22
CA GLU A 315 4.75 16.68 16.20
C GLU A 315 3.70 16.70 15.08
N GLU A 316 3.55 17.86 14.43
CA GLU A 316 2.72 18.02 13.23
C GLU A 316 3.57 17.75 12.00
N LEU A 317 3.03 16.99 11.04
CA LEU A 317 3.70 16.73 9.77
C LEU A 317 3.47 17.92 8.82
N GLU A 318 4.52 18.53 8.33
CA GLU A 318 4.45 19.58 7.30
C GLU A 318 3.88 19.01 5.98
N THR A 319 4.27 17.80 5.64
CA THR A 319 3.84 17.11 4.41
C THR A 319 3.29 15.74 4.79
N PRO A 320 1.97 15.58 4.92
CA PRO A 320 1.38 14.29 5.32
C PRO A 320 1.39 13.24 4.23
N ARG A 321 1.60 13.62 2.96
CA ARG A 321 1.66 12.68 1.82
C ARG A 321 2.93 12.87 1.03
N VAL A 322 3.63 11.76 0.79
CA VAL A 322 4.86 11.73 0.01
C VAL A 322 4.79 10.58 -0.99
N GLU A 323 5.19 10.84 -2.23
CA GLU A 323 5.41 9.82 -3.25
C GLU A 323 6.88 9.84 -3.67
N LEU A 324 7.53 8.67 -3.63
CA LEU A 324 8.93 8.52 -4.05
C LEU A 324 9.01 8.11 -5.52
N ALA A 325 10.03 8.60 -6.22
CA ALA A 325 10.24 8.33 -7.63
C ALA A 325 10.51 6.85 -7.91
N THR A 326 10.04 6.38 -9.06
CA THR A 326 10.18 5.00 -9.54
C THR A 326 10.94 4.96 -10.86
N PRO A 327 12.29 4.99 -10.84
CA PRO A 327 13.08 4.92 -12.06
C PRO A 327 13.04 3.53 -12.69
N LEU A 328 13.09 3.46 -14.02
CA LEU A 328 13.33 2.22 -14.76
C LEU A 328 14.78 1.77 -14.62
N VAL A 329 14.98 0.49 -14.34
CA VAL A 329 16.28 -0.19 -14.28
C VAL A 329 16.38 -1.16 -15.45
N VAL A 330 17.06 -0.76 -16.51
CA VAL A 330 17.24 -1.57 -17.71
C VAL A 330 18.27 -2.66 -17.45
N ARG A 331 17.92 -3.91 -17.79
CA ARG A 331 18.77 -5.10 -17.73
C ARG A 331 18.71 -5.87 -19.05
N ALA A 332 18.61 -7.19 -19.01
CA ALA A 332 18.76 -8.05 -20.18
C ALA A 332 17.46 -8.72 -20.65
N SER A 333 16.31 -8.38 -20.08
CA SER A 333 15.02 -9.02 -20.40
C SER A 333 14.24 -8.33 -21.52
N THR A 334 14.80 -7.31 -22.13
CA THR A 334 14.15 -6.55 -23.22
C THR A 334 15.12 -6.35 -24.39
N ALA A 335 14.59 -6.50 -25.61
CA ALA A 335 15.30 -6.27 -26.87
C ALA A 335 14.32 -5.72 -27.93
N SER A 336 14.80 -5.28 -29.06
CA SER A 336 13.92 -4.96 -30.20
C SER A 336 13.19 -6.22 -30.67
N PRO A 337 11.91 -6.10 -31.10
CA PRO A 337 11.16 -7.25 -31.60
C PRO A 337 11.85 -7.88 -32.82
N THR A 338 11.90 -9.20 -32.85
CA THR A 338 12.29 -9.91 -34.07
C THR A 338 11.21 -9.70 -35.13
N ALA A 339 11.63 -9.42 -36.36
CA ALA A 339 10.75 -9.09 -37.49
C ALA A 339 9.78 -10.26 -37.84
#